data_ce774a609c8754251f8697b478bd344d
#
_entry.id   ce774a609c8754251f8697b478bd344d
#
_cell.length_a   1.000
_cell.length_b   1.000
_cell.length_c   1.000
_cell.angle_alpha   90.00
_cell.angle_beta   90.00
_cell.angle_gamma   90.00
#
_symmetry.space_group_name_H-M   'P 1'
#
loop_
_entity.id
_entity.type
_entity.pdbx_description
1 polymer ?
#
loop_
_entity_poly.entity_id
_entity_poly.type
_entity_poly.pdbx_seq_one_letter_code
_entity_poly.pdbx_strand_id
1 'polypeptide(L)'
;MYPFIRMAKERVVNRSKQSISVGEIHESYHICWPWDLDFWFELNNGRALTLYDLGRIPFSGRSGFSKVILKNKWSMTMAGANVRYRKRLRAFERIRMQTRTVCWDKRFLYIEQSMWNTKKECAGHIVYRAAFVGADGIINPQRIFDEIEKNLLSPIMLSLIHISE
;
A
#
# COMPACT_ATOMS: atom_id res chain seq x y z
N MET A 1 -8.89 -4.66 16.73
CA MET A 1 -7.53 -5.21 16.97
C MET A 1 -6.74 -5.21 15.67
N TYR A 2 -5.47 -4.74 15.69
CA TYR A 2 -4.61 -4.73 14.51
C TYR A 2 -4.16 -6.16 14.14
N PRO A 3 -4.06 -6.55 12.86
CA PRO A 3 -3.82 -7.93 12.42
C PRO A 3 -2.33 -8.33 12.49
N PHE A 4 -1.70 -8.26 13.65
CA PHE A 4 -0.26 -8.53 13.82
C PHE A 4 0.17 -9.90 13.30
N ILE A 5 -0.60 -10.96 13.57
CA ILE A 5 -0.27 -12.33 13.12
C ILE A 5 -0.30 -12.40 11.59
N ARG A 6 -1.31 -11.80 10.96
CA ARG A 6 -1.40 -11.74 9.48
C ARG A 6 -0.25 -10.94 8.89
N MET A 7 0.14 -9.84 9.54
CA MET A 7 1.27 -9.01 9.16
C MET A 7 2.59 -9.77 9.27
N ALA A 8 2.81 -10.49 10.37
CA ALA A 8 4.00 -11.31 10.55
C ALA A 8 4.11 -12.38 9.45
N LYS A 9 3.00 -13.08 9.16
CA LYS A 9 2.91 -14.03 8.03
C LYS A 9 3.32 -13.37 6.71
N GLU A 10 2.76 -12.20 6.38
CA GLU A 10 3.06 -11.52 5.12
C GLU A 10 4.54 -11.10 5.04
N ARG A 11 5.15 -10.67 6.14
CA ARG A 11 6.59 -10.36 6.18
C ARG A 11 7.44 -11.60 5.93
N VAL A 12 7.11 -12.74 6.53
CA VAL A 12 7.83 -14.01 6.35
C VAL A 12 7.70 -14.49 4.90
N VAL A 13 6.48 -14.57 4.37
CA VAL A 13 6.18 -15.03 3.00
C VAL A 13 6.87 -14.15 1.94
N ASN A 14 6.98 -12.85 2.18
CA ASN A 14 7.56 -11.93 1.21
C ASN A 14 9.07 -11.70 1.39
N ARG A 15 9.68 -12.22 2.47
CA ARG A 15 11.13 -12.05 2.75
C ARG A 15 12.02 -12.68 1.68
N SER A 16 11.61 -13.82 1.13
CA SER A 16 12.35 -14.58 0.11
C SER A 16 11.94 -14.21 -1.33
N LYS A 17 10.93 -13.36 -1.50
CA LYS A 17 10.51 -12.94 -2.84
C LYS A 17 11.48 -11.93 -3.42
N GLN A 18 11.63 -11.99 -4.74
CA GLN A 18 12.45 -11.05 -5.51
C GLN A 18 12.06 -9.60 -5.25
N SER A 19 13.04 -8.70 -5.25
CA SER A 19 12.79 -7.26 -5.23
C SER A 19 11.94 -6.86 -6.44
N ILE A 20 11.21 -5.77 -6.30
CA ILE A 20 10.39 -5.21 -7.37
C ILE A 20 10.87 -3.79 -7.67
N SER A 21 10.84 -3.42 -8.94
CA SER A 21 11.17 -2.07 -9.39
C SER A 21 10.04 -1.09 -9.05
N VAL A 22 10.38 0.20 -9.07
CA VAL A 22 9.41 1.26 -8.86
C VAL A 22 8.36 1.24 -9.98
N GLY A 23 7.08 1.23 -9.61
CA GLY A 23 5.96 1.14 -10.56
C GLY A 23 5.46 -0.28 -10.82
N GLU A 24 6.25 -1.31 -10.51
CA GLU A 24 5.76 -2.70 -10.55
C GLU A 24 4.70 -2.96 -9.45
N ILE A 25 3.79 -3.86 -9.78
CA ILE A 25 2.69 -4.23 -8.89
C ILE A 25 3.14 -5.34 -7.93
N HIS A 26 3.03 -5.06 -6.64
CA HIS A 26 3.09 -6.09 -5.60
C HIS A 26 1.72 -6.72 -5.42
N GLU A 27 1.63 -8.04 -5.59
CA GLU A 27 0.40 -8.80 -5.31
C GLU A 27 0.51 -9.58 -4.01
N SER A 28 -0.59 -9.56 -3.24
CA SER A 28 -0.79 -10.38 -2.05
C SER A 28 -2.20 -10.91 -1.96
N TYR A 29 -2.39 -12.01 -1.22
CA TYR A 29 -3.67 -12.69 -1.13
C TYR A 29 -4.09 -12.86 0.33
N HIS A 30 -5.30 -12.43 0.63
CA HIS A 30 -5.84 -12.40 1.98
C HIS A 30 -7.23 -13.04 2.02
N ILE A 31 -7.76 -13.23 3.22
CA ILE A 31 -9.12 -13.70 3.46
C ILE A 31 -9.81 -12.67 4.33
N CYS A 32 -11.04 -12.31 3.97
CA CYS A 32 -11.94 -11.55 4.82
C CYS A 32 -12.46 -12.48 5.93
N TRP A 33 -12.03 -12.25 7.16
CA TRP A 33 -12.45 -13.06 8.28
C TRP A 33 -13.72 -12.52 8.93
N PRO A 34 -14.53 -13.33 9.67
CA PRO A 34 -15.73 -12.85 10.34
C PRO A 34 -15.51 -11.62 11.26
N TRP A 35 -14.36 -11.52 11.92
CA TRP A 35 -14.00 -10.37 12.77
C TRP A 35 -13.52 -9.14 11.99
N ASP A 36 -13.43 -9.22 10.66
CA ASP A 36 -13.18 -8.08 9.78
C ASP A 36 -14.49 -7.41 9.34
N LEU A 37 -15.66 -8.01 9.66
CA LEU A 37 -16.98 -7.56 9.24
C LEU A 37 -17.58 -6.50 10.20
N ASP A 38 -18.51 -5.75 9.67
CA ASP A 38 -19.44 -4.93 10.45
C ASP A 38 -20.77 -5.66 10.71
N PHE A 39 -21.74 -4.93 11.29
CA PHE A 39 -23.07 -5.49 11.61
C PHE A 39 -23.93 -5.74 10.36
N TRP A 40 -23.52 -5.28 9.17
CA TRP A 40 -24.14 -5.62 7.89
C TRP A 40 -23.57 -6.91 7.27
N PHE A 41 -22.68 -7.61 7.98
CA PHE A 41 -21.98 -8.80 7.52
C PHE A 41 -21.13 -8.57 6.25
N GLU A 42 -20.57 -7.38 6.12
CA GLU A 42 -19.61 -7.03 5.07
C GLU A 42 -18.33 -6.42 5.67
N LEU A 43 -17.25 -6.40 4.90
CA LEU A 43 -15.97 -5.86 5.35
C LEU A 43 -16.16 -4.44 5.87
N ASN A 44 -15.87 -4.24 7.14
CA ASN A 44 -15.93 -2.92 7.78
C ASN A 44 -14.99 -1.93 7.10
N ASN A 45 -15.46 -0.72 6.79
CA ASN A 45 -14.71 0.32 6.09
C ASN A 45 -13.40 0.70 6.80
N GLY A 46 -13.43 0.88 8.11
CA GLY A 46 -12.23 1.16 8.91
C GLY A 46 -11.29 -0.03 8.94
N ARG A 47 -11.85 -1.25 8.95
CA ARG A 47 -11.07 -2.48 8.89
C ARG A 47 -10.38 -2.66 7.54
N ALA A 48 -11.02 -2.28 6.44
CA ALA A 48 -10.41 -2.29 5.11
C ALA A 48 -9.11 -1.47 5.08
N LEU A 49 -9.08 -0.29 5.71
CA LEU A 49 -7.86 0.53 5.81
C LEU A 49 -6.72 -0.23 6.51
N THR A 50 -7.03 -0.96 7.57
CA THR A 50 -6.05 -1.80 8.28
C THR A 50 -5.57 -2.97 7.43
N LEU A 51 -6.46 -3.57 6.62
CA LEU A 51 -6.09 -4.68 5.75
C LEU A 51 -5.17 -4.26 4.60
N TYR A 52 -5.28 -3.03 4.12
CA TYR A 52 -4.34 -2.49 3.13
C TYR A 52 -2.89 -2.49 3.62
N ASP A 53 -2.64 -2.43 4.94
CA ASP A 53 -1.29 -2.56 5.51
C ASP A 53 -0.65 -3.92 5.18
N LEU A 54 -1.46 -4.97 5.05
CA LEU A 54 -0.97 -6.32 4.73
C LEU A 54 -0.30 -6.40 3.34
N GLY A 55 -0.69 -5.54 2.40
CA GLY A 55 -0.03 -5.38 1.11
C GLY A 55 1.07 -4.32 1.12
N ARG A 56 0.81 -3.18 1.77
CA ARG A 56 1.72 -2.02 1.74
C ARG A 56 3.04 -2.26 2.47
N ILE A 57 3.01 -2.91 3.63
CA ILE A 57 4.23 -3.15 4.40
C ILE A 57 5.18 -4.13 3.70
N PRO A 58 4.72 -5.30 3.18
CA PRO A 58 5.57 -6.15 2.34
C PRO A 58 6.04 -5.47 1.06
N PHE A 59 5.18 -4.66 0.43
CA PHE A 59 5.57 -3.84 -0.73
C PHE A 59 6.76 -2.94 -0.40
N SER A 60 6.71 -2.20 0.72
CA SER A 60 7.81 -1.34 1.17
C SER A 60 9.13 -2.11 1.39
N GLY A 61 9.04 -3.36 1.84
CA GLY A 61 10.21 -4.25 1.97
C GLY A 61 10.81 -4.64 0.63
N ARG A 62 9.96 -5.07 -0.31
CA ARG A 62 10.39 -5.56 -1.63
C ARG A 62 10.86 -4.45 -2.57
N SER A 63 10.29 -3.24 -2.47
CA SER A 63 10.68 -2.07 -3.26
C SER A 63 11.93 -1.35 -2.74
N GLY A 64 12.50 -1.79 -1.61
CA GLY A 64 13.69 -1.18 -1.03
C GLY A 64 13.42 -0.01 -0.08
N PHE A 65 12.20 0.53 -0.03
CA PHE A 65 11.87 1.66 0.85
C PHE A 65 12.23 1.41 2.30
N SER A 66 11.84 0.24 2.85
CA SER A 66 12.14 -0.10 4.24
C SER A 66 13.63 -0.09 4.54
N LYS A 67 14.48 -0.56 3.59
CA LYS A 67 15.93 -0.56 3.76
C LYS A 67 16.51 0.84 3.85
N VAL A 68 16.09 1.74 2.95
CA VAL A 68 16.57 3.14 2.91
C VAL A 68 16.08 3.90 4.14
N ILE A 69 14.81 3.73 4.51
CA ILE A 69 14.21 4.36 5.69
C ILE A 69 14.98 3.97 6.96
N LEU A 70 15.23 2.68 7.17
CA LEU A 70 15.95 2.19 8.36
C LEU A 70 17.41 2.65 8.37
N LYS A 71 18.10 2.60 7.24
CA LYS A 71 19.50 3.07 7.11
C LYS A 71 19.66 4.52 7.52
N ASN A 72 18.73 5.38 7.11
CA ASN A 72 18.80 6.82 7.35
C ASN A 72 18.09 7.26 8.64
N LYS A 73 17.52 6.33 9.42
CA LYS A 73 16.69 6.60 10.61
C LYS A 73 15.50 7.52 10.31
N TRP A 74 14.94 7.37 9.11
CA TRP A 74 13.72 8.05 8.70
C TRP A 74 12.48 7.22 9.05
N SER A 75 11.32 7.85 8.94
CA SER A 75 10.02 7.18 9.04
C SER A 75 9.15 7.51 7.84
N MET A 76 8.10 6.72 7.62
CA MET A 76 7.08 7.02 6.61
C MET A 76 5.73 7.14 7.32
N THR A 77 5.04 8.25 7.07
CA THR A 77 3.71 8.52 7.62
C THR A 77 2.70 8.75 6.50
N MET A 78 1.44 8.37 6.75
CA MET A 78 0.34 8.63 5.81
C MET A 78 -0.23 10.01 6.08
N ALA A 79 0.01 10.95 5.17
CA ALA A 79 -0.47 12.33 5.23
C ALA A 79 -1.92 12.47 4.74
N GLY A 80 -2.44 11.47 4.05
CA GLY A 80 -3.83 11.44 3.58
C GLY A 80 -4.13 10.19 2.77
N ALA A 81 -5.43 9.94 2.58
CA ALA A 81 -5.91 8.83 1.77
C ALA A 81 -7.21 9.22 1.06
N ASN A 82 -7.35 8.83 -0.19
CA ASN A 82 -8.61 8.86 -0.92
C ASN A 82 -9.06 7.41 -1.14
N VAL A 83 -10.23 7.06 -0.60
CA VAL A 83 -10.74 5.68 -0.58
C VAL A 83 -12.04 5.61 -1.34
N ARG A 84 -12.20 4.57 -2.16
CA ARG A 84 -13.45 4.20 -2.81
C ARG A 84 -13.82 2.76 -2.47
N TYR A 85 -14.95 2.57 -1.84
CA TYR A 85 -15.58 1.27 -1.60
C TYR A 85 -16.57 1.01 -2.74
N ARG A 86 -16.37 -0.07 -3.51
CA ARG A 86 -17.12 -0.32 -4.76
C ARG A 86 -17.99 -1.56 -4.68
N LYS A 87 -17.51 -2.61 -4.04
CA LYS A 87 -18.21 -3.90 -3.89
C LYS A 87 -18.04 -4.43 -2.47
N ARG A 88 -19.06 -5.12 -2.01
CA ARG A 88 -19.05 -5.77 -0.69
C ARG A 88 -18.13 -6.97 -0.71
N LEU A 89 -17.36 -7.12 0.36
CA LEU A 89 -16.57 -8.32 0.65
C LEU A 89 -17.18 -9.00 1.88
N ARG A 90 -17.43 -10.30 1.79
CA ARG A 90 -18.10 -11.08 2.84
C ARG A 90 -17.13 -12.00 3.55
N ALA A 91 -17.60 -12.61 4.66
CA ALA A 91 -16.82 -13.59 5.42
C ALA A 91 -16.26 -14.70 4.50
N PHE A 92 -15.00 -15.07 4.76
CA PHE A 92 -14.24 -16.11 4.06
C PHE A 92 -13.96 -15.83 2.58
N GLU A 93 -14.36 -14.67 2.07
CA GLU A 93 -14.06 -14.29 0.70
C GLU A 93 -12.56 -14.04 0.54
N ARG A 94 -11.99 -14.56 -0.56
CA ARG A 94 -10.58 -14.33 -0.90
C ARG A 94 -10.43 -12.96 -1.54
N ILE A 95 -9.44 -12.22 -1.08
CA ILE A 95 -9.09 -10.87 -1.55
C ILE A 95 -7.73 -10.94 -2.23
N ARG A 96 -7.65 -10.59 -3.51
CA ARG A 96 -6.39 -10.26 -4.17
C ARG A 96 -6.14 -8.77 -3.99
N MET A 97 -5.01 -8.43 -3.41
CA MET A 97 -4.60 -7.05 -3.18
C MET A 97 -3.42 -6.70 -4.07
N GLN A 98 -3.49 -5.57 -4.73
CA GLN A 98 -2.42 -5.01 -5.54
C GLN A 98 -1.94 -3.70 -4.93
N THR A 99 -0.63 -3.48 -4.93
CA THR A 99 0.01 -2.28 -4.39
C THR A 99 1.10 -1.83 -5.34
N ARG A 100 1.13 -0.54 -5.68
CA ARG A 100 2.22 0.06 -6.48
C ARG A 100 2.49 1.51 -6.11
N THR A 101 3.68 1.98 -6.44
CA THR A 101 3.97 3.41 -6.51
C THR A 101 3.36 3.99 -7.78
N VAL A 102 2.68 5.11 -7.67
CA VAL A 102 2.11 5.83 -8.83
C VAL A 102 3.07 6.92 -9.30
N CYS A 103 3.42 7.82 -8.39
CA CYS A 103 4.29 8.96 -8.65
C CYS A 103 4.76 9.56 -7.31
N TRP A 104 5.60 10.56 -7.38
CA TRP A 104 5.99 11.39 -6.23
C TRP A 104 6.24 12.83 -6.66
N ASP A 105 6.11 13.73 -5.71
CA ASP A 105 6.48 15.14 -5.84
C ASP A 105 7.60 15.51 -4.85
N LYS A 106 7.84 16.79 -4.63
CA LYS A 106 8.89 17.28 -3.72
C LYS A 106 8.65 16.92 -2.25
N ARG A 107 7.41 16.55 -1.86
CA ARG A 107 7.01 16.30 -0.46
C ARG A 107 6.39 14.95 -0.22
N PHE A 108 5.69 14.38 -1.21
CA PHE A 108 4.85 13.21 -1.02
C PHE A 108 5.11 12.13 -2.05
N LEU A 109 4.99 10.90 -1.58
CA LEU A 109 4.89 9.68 -2.39
C LEU A 109 3.42 9.28 -2.51
N TYR A 110 2.97 8.92 -3.70
CA TYR A 110 1.62 8.43 -3.96
C TYR A 110 1.65 6.93 -4.20
N ILE A 111 0.95 6.19 -3.32
CA ILE A 111 0.84 4.74 -3.35
C ILE A 111 -0.61 4.38 -3.64
N GLU A 112 -0.83 3.59 -4.67
CA GLU A 112 -2.13 3.05 -5.03
C GLU A 112 -2.26 1.61 -4.54
N GLN A 113 -3.42 1.29 -3.99
CA GLN A 113 -3.78 -0.08 -3.67
C GLN A 113 -5.21 -0.39 -4.11
N SER A 114 -5.44 -1.64 -4.50
CA SER A 114 -6.78 -2.14 -4.85
C SER A 114 -7.03 -3.51 -4.24
N MET A 115 -8.27 -3.75 -3.85
CA MET A 115 -8.78 -5.05 -3.41
C MET A 115 -9.71 -5.61 -4.48
N TRP A 116 -9.49 -6.85 -4.85
CA TRP A 116 -10.26 -7.57 -5.87
C TRP A 116 -10.90 -8.81 -5.26
N ASN A 117 -12.18 -9.02 -5.55
CA ASN A 117 -12.92 -10.18 -5.10
C ASN A 117 -12.64 -11.42 -6.00
N THR A 118 -13.25 -12.55 -5.67
CA THR A 118 -13.10 -13.81 -6.43
C THR A 118 -13.65 -13.75 -7.84
N LYS A 119 -14.58 -12.82 -8.11
CA LYS A 119 -15.14 -12.56 -9.44
C LYS A 119 -14.27 -11.62 -10.29
N LYS A 120 -13.09 -11.25 -9.78
CA LYS A 120 -12.19 -10.27 -10.41
C LYS A 120 -12.79 -8.86 -10.53
N GLU A 121 -13.74 -8.51 -9.67
CA GLU A 121 -14.28 -7.16 -9.57
C GLU A 121 -13.49 -6.36 -8.52
N CYS A 122 -13.20 -5.10 -8.84
CA CYS A 122 -12.55 -4.20 -7.86
C CYS A 122 -13.53 -3.88 -6.73
N ALA A 123 -13.26 -4.40 -5.54
CA ALA A 123 -14.10 -4.20 -4.36
C ALA A 123 -13.75 -2.91 -3.60
N GLY A 124 -12.50 -2.51 -3.62
CA GLY A 124 -12.04 -1.27 -3.01
C GLY A 124 -10.78 -0.75 -3.68
N HIS A 125 -10.65 0.57 -3.70
CA HIS A 125 -9.49 1.26 -4.27
C HIS A 125 -9.09 2.40 -3.35
N ILE A 126 -7.78 2.58 -3.15
CA ILE A 126 -7.24 3.63 -2.30
C ILE A 126 -5.97 4.21 -2.91
N VAL A 127 -5.84 5.52 -2.81
CA VAL A 127 -4.59 6.23 -3.08
C VAL A 127 -4.14 6.93 -1.81
N TYR A 128 -2.98 6.56 -1.34
CA TYR A 128 -2.32 7.19 -0.20
C TYR A 128 -1.39 8.30 -0.66
N ARG A 129 -1.38 9.37 0.11
CA ARG A 129 -0.35 10.39 0.10
C ARG A 129 0.55 10.17 1.32
N ALA A 130 1.74 9.65 1.09
CA ALA A 130 2.71 9.33 2.13
C ALA A 130 3.83 10.37 2.18
N ALA A 131 4.32 10.69 3.37
CA ALA A 131 5.48 11.54 3.57
C ALA A 131 6.59 10.75 4.24
N PHE A 132 7.82 10.94 3.79
CA PHE A 132 8.99 10.50 4.52
C PHE A 132 9.43 11.60 5.48
N VAL A 133 9.78 11.22 6.70
CA VAL A 133 10.10 12.17 7.78
C VAL A 133 11.42 11.81 8.42
N GLY A 134 12.31 12.79 8.52
CA GLY A 134 13.57 12.71 9.25
C GLY A 134 13.61 13.73 10.40
N ALA A 135 14.78 13.90 11.02
CA ALA A 135 14.97 14.82 12.14
C ALA A 135 14.60 16.28 11.77
N ASP A 136 14.90 16.69 10.54
CA ASP A 136 14.70 18.06 10.06
C ASP A 136 13.35 18.26 9.33
N GLY A 137 12.43 17.29 9.41
CA GLY A 137 11.10 17.36 8.81
C GLY A 137 10.90 16.44 7.61
N ILE A 138 10.09 16.91 6.65
CA ILE A 138 9.72 16.11 5.47
C ILE A 138 10.90 15.97 4.51
N ILE A 139 11.21 14.73 4.16
CA ILE A 139 12.26 14.36 3.20
C ILE A 139 11.67 14.33 1.80
N ASN A 140 12.36 14.91 0.84
CA ASN A 140 11.99 14.79 -0.57
C ASN A 140 12.08 13.32 -1.00
N PRO A 141 10.99 12.72 -1.50
CA PRO A 141 10.96 11.32 -1.93
C PRO A 141 12.04 10.97 -2.96
N GLN A 142 12.45 11.91 -3.80
CA GLN A 142 13.51 11.69 -4.78
C GLN A 142 14.80 11.16 -4.14
N ARG A 143 15.15 11.63 -2.94
CA ARG A 143 16.33 11.15 -2.20
C ARG A 143 16.27 9.64 -1.87
N ILE A 144 15.06 9.12 -1.63
CA ILE A 144 14.86 7.69 -1.38
C ILE A 144 15.01 6.90 -2.68
N PHE A 145 14.44 7.41 -3.76
CA PHE A 145 14.54 6.77 -5.07
C PHE A 145 15.97 6.75 -5.60
N ASP A 146 16.73 7.82 -5.41
CA ASP A 146 18.15 7.89 -5.81
C ASP A 146 19.03 6.86 -5.07
N GLU A 147 18.65 6.46 -3.85
CA GLU A 147 19.32 5.38 -3.11
C GLU A 147 18.88 3.97 -3.54
N ILE A 148 17.68 3.83 -4.11
CA ILE A 148 17.15 2.55 -4.59
C ILE A 148 17.63 2.31 -6.04
N GLU A 149 17.44 3.29 -6.89
CA GLU A 149 17.74 3.24 -8.32
C GLU A 149 18.13 4.64 -8.81
N LYS A 150 19.38 4.79 -9.24
CA LYS A 150 19.91 6.10 -9.67
C LYS A 150 19.17 6.61 -10.91
N ASN A 151 18.91 7.92 -10.91
CA ASN A 151 18.29 8.66 -12.03
C ASN A 151 16.83 8.27 -12.33
N LEU A 152 16.13 7.67 -11.38
CA LEU A 152 14.71 7.41 -11.54
C LEU A 152 13.94 8.74 -11.44
N LEU A 153 13.16 9.04 -12.47
CA LEU A 153 12.28 10.21 -12.47
C LEU A 153 10.86 9.81 -12.07
N SER A 154 10.18 10.71 -11.35
CA SER A 154 8.76 10.51 -11.03
C SER A 154 7.94 10.41 -12.32
N PRO A 155 7.08 9.40 -12.46
CA PRO A 155 6.07 9.41 -13.51
C PRO A 155 5.23 10.69 -13.45
N ILE A 156 4.73 11.13 -14.60
CA ILE A 156 3.84 12.30 -14.66
C ILE A 156 2.60 12.00 -13.81
N MET A 157 2.30 12.91 -12.90
CA MET A 157 1.07 12.83 -12.11
C MET A 157 -0.12 13.12 -13.04
N LEU A 158 -0.66 12.09 -13.66
CA LEU A 158 -1.99 12.17 -14.27
C LEU A 158 -2.96 12.49 -13.14
N SER A 159 -3.80 13.51 -13.34
CA SER A 159 -4.79 13.93 -12.34
C SER A 159 -5.44 12.70 -11.71
N LEU A 160 -5.31 12.53 -10.40
CA LEU A 160 -5.90 11.40 -9.64
C LEU A 160 -7.44 11.35 -9.78
N ILE A 161 -8.04 12.38 -10.38
CA ILE A 161 -9.47 12.50 -10.69
C ILE A 161 -9.86 11.55 -11.84
N HIS A 162 -8.96 11.28 -12.78
CA HIS A 162 -9.24 10.40 -13.94
C HIS A 162 -9.00 8.90 -13.72
N ILE A 163 -8.38 8.50 -12.60
CA ILE A 163 -8.22 7.08 -12.25
C ILE A 163 -9.53 6.48 -11.70
N SER A 164 -10.59 7.22 -11.71
CA SER A 164 -11.81 6.98 -10.94
C SER A 164 -13.06 6.66 -11.76
N GLU A 165 -12.99 6.50 -13.06
CA GLU A 165 -14.10 6.02 -13.90
C GLU A 165 -14.01 4.54 -14.24
#